data_78431d3fd2c10051ede73c8d313b8e13
#
_entry.id   78431d3fd2c10051ede73c8d313b8e13
#
_cell.length_a   1.000
_cell.length_b   1.000
_cell.length_c   1.000
_cell.angle_alpha   90.00
_cell.angle_beta   90.00
_cell.angle_gamma   90.00
#
_symmetry.space_group_name_H-M   'P 1'
#
loop_
_entity.id
_entity.type
_entity.pdbx_description
1 polymer ?
#
loop_
_entity_poly.entity_id
_entity_poly.type
_entity_poly.pdbx_seq_one_letter_code
_entity_poly.pdbx_strand_id
1 'polypeptide(L)'
;MIDVAVYYLDYKPADFYDSFLKSDYSHKFEKGDPFTLWGKSGTEIAFDIAQKDIGEYKNKLTESGLKLHRSPEYWAGWSLAYYQWFSNKTFSEINKTTDINKIINLYNPYHEMDIRQFCDKMDSLLQKKVENHNRSY
;
A
#
# COMPACT_ATOMS: atom_id res chain seq x y z
N MET A 1 6.46 -3.82 0.60
CA MET A 1 5.82 -4.14 1.91
C MET A 1 4.66 -5.11 1.73
N ILE A 2 3.62 -4.72 1.02
CA ILE A 2 2.44 -5.58 0.81
C ILE A 2 2.79 -6.87 0.07
N ASP A 3 3.65 -6.78 -0.93
CA ASP A 3 4.14 -7.92 -1.68
C ASP A 3 4.81 -8.97 -0.80
N VAL A 4 5.67 -8.52 0.11
CA VAL A 4 6.34 -9.42 1.06
C VAL A 4 5.33 -10.09 1.99
N ALA A 5 4.37 -9.33 2.49
CA ALA A 5 3.35 -9.87 3.38
C ALA A 5 2.52 -10.95 2.69
N VAL A 6 2.15 -10.74 1.42
CA VAL A 6 1.35 -11.69 0.65
C VAL A 6 2.15 -12.95 0.31
N TYR A 7 3.36 -12.78 -0.25
CA TYR A 7 4.10 -13.90 -0.82
C TYR A 7 4.95 -14.67 0.18
N TYR A 8 5.37 -14.03 1.27
CA TYR A 8 6.24 -14.68 2.25
C TYR A 8 5.57 -14.92 3.60
N LEU A 9 4.64 -14.04 4.00
CA LEU A 9 4.03 -14.10 5.32
C LEU A 9 2.60 -14.63 5.28
N ASP A 10 2.15 -15.07 4.10
CA ASP A 10 0.84 -15.69 3.88
C ASP A 10 -0.36 -14.82 4.28
N TYR A 11 -0.20 -13.51 4.24
CA TYR A 11 -1.30 -12.59 4.48
C TYR A 11 -2.15 -12.41 3.25
N LYS A 12 -3.46 -12.22 3.44
CA LYS A 12 -4.29 -11.60 2.43
C LYS A 12 -4.00 -10.10 2.43
N PRO A 13 -4.01 -9.42 1.27
CA PRO A 13 -3.69 -7.98 1.23
C PRO A 13 -4.51 -7.14 2.20
N ALA A 14 -5.83 -7.39 2.30
CA ALA A 14 -6.70 -6.63 3.18
C ALA A 14 -6.35 -6.84 4.65
N ASP A 15 -6.00 -8.07 5.04
CA ASP A 15 -5.64 -8.38 6.43
C ASP A 15 -4.33 -7.70 6.83
N PHE A 16 -3.33 -7.75 5.96
CA PHE A 16 -2.07 -7.06 6.24
C PHE A 16 -2.25 -5.55 6.28
N TYR A 17 -3.01 -5.01 5.33
CA TYR A 17 -3.24 -3.57 5.28
C TYR A 17 -3.98 -3.07 6.53
N ASP A 18 -4.93 -3.86 7.04
CA ASP A 18 -5.60 -3.54 8.30
C ASP A 18 -4.61 -3.46 9.46
N SER A 19 -3.68 -4.42 9.54
CA SER A 19 -2.61 -4.39 10.54
C SER A 19 -1.69 -3.18 10.36
N PHE A 20 -1.38 -2.82 9.12
CA PHE A 20 -0.59 -1.62 8.82
C PHE A 20 -1.29 -0.36 9.32
N LEU A 21 -2.60 -0.24 9.08
CA LEU A 21 -3.38 0.91 9.53
C LEU A 21 -3.38 1.06 11.06
N LYS A 22 -3.33 -0.05 11.78
CA LYS A 22 -3.30 -0.06 13.25
C LYS A 22 -1.89 0.15 13.82
N SER A 23 -0.86 0.07 12.97
CA SER A 23 0.53 0.20 13.39
C SER A 23 0.96 1.67 13.46
N ASP A 24 2.05 1.92 14.19
CA ASP A 24 2.67 3.24 14.21
C ASP A 24 3.27 3.64 12.88
N TYR A 25 3.58 2.66 12.02
CA TYR A 25 4.18 2.94 10.71
C TYR A 25 3.26 3.75 9.80
N SER A 26 1.95 3.49 9.82
CA SER A 26 1.01 4.27 9.02
C SER A 26 1.03 5.75 9.40
N HIS A 27 1.08 6.02 10.70
CA HIS A 27 1.13 7.39 11.20
C HIS A 27 2.47 8.08 10.90
N LYS A 28 3.57 7.33 10.93
CA LYS A 28 4.88 7.86 10.58
C LYS A 28 4.94 8.25 9.11
N PHE A 29 4.38 7.43 8.22
CA PHE A 29 4.28 7.77 6.81
C PHE A 29 3.44 9.03 6.57
N GLU A 30 2.34 9.16 7.31
CA GLU A 30 1.43 10.29 7.16
C GLU A 30 2.03 11.60 7.66
N LYS A 31 2.84 11.56 8.72
CA LYS A 31 3.42 12.76 9.36
C LYS A 31 4.68 13.25 8.68
N GLY A 32 5.35 12.40 7.94
CA GLY A 32 6.65 12.71 7.41
C GLY A 32 6.77 12.47 5.93
N ASP A 33 7.90 12.92 5.42
CA ASP A 33 8.39 12.51 4.11
C ASP A 33 8.51 10.99 4.12
N PRO A 34 8.01 10.29 3.07
CA PRO A 34 8.22 8.85 2.95
C PRO A 34 9.69 8.46 3.10
N PHE A 35 10.59 9.39 2.86
CA PHE A 35 12.03 9.20 2.98
C PHE A 35 12.52 9.18 4.43
N THR A 36 11.73 9.61 5.41
CA THR A 36 12.14 9.59 6.83
C THR A 36 12.23 8.17 7.40
N LEU A 37 11.63 7.18 6.71
CA LEU A 37 11.70 5.78 7.10
C LEU A 37 12.78 5.00 6.35
N TRP A 38 13.69 5.69 5.66
CA TRP A 38 14.74 5.06 4.86
C TRP A 38 15.72 4.19 5.64
N GLY A 39 15.73 4.28 6.97
CA GLY A 39 16.51 3.35 7.76
C GLY A 39 15.95 1.92 7.76
N LYS A 40 14.71 1.75 7.29
CA LYS A 40 14.08 0.44 7.21
C LYS A 40 13.46 0.23 5.84
N SER A 41 13.74 -0.92 5.23
CA SER A 41 13.12 -1.30 3.97
C SER A 41 11.64 -1.66 4.19
N GLY A 42 10.86 -1.66 3.09
CA GLY A 42 9.47 -2.14 3.15
C GLY A 42 9.39 -3.58 3.66
N THR A 43 10.38 -4.40 3.34
CA THR A 43 10.48 -5.77 3.84
C THR A 43 10.61 -5.81 5.36
N GLU A 44 11.52 -5.01 5.94
CA GLU A 44 11.69 -4.95 7.38
C GLU A 44 10.43 -4.49 8.09
N ILE A 45 9.74 -3.50 7.54
CA ILE A 45 8.48 -3.01 8.10
C ILE A 45 7.42 -4.09 8.09
N ALA A 46 7.30 -4.86 6.99
CA ALA A 46 6.35 -5.96 6.90
C ALA A 46 6.59 -7.01 7.98
N PHE A 47 7.85 -7.39 8.20
CA PHE A 47 8.21 -8.36 9.24
C PHE A 47 7.95 -7.83 10.64
N ASP A 48 8.21 -6.54 10.88
CA ASP A 48 7.91 -5.91 12.18
C ASP A 48 6.40 -5.95 12.47
N ILE A 49 5.58 -5.60 11.50
CA ILE A 49 4.12 -5.61 11.65
C ILE A 49 3.61 -7.02 11.91
N ALA A 50 4.15 -8.01 11.20
CA ALA A 50 3.77 -9.41 11.34
C ALA A 50 4.37 -10.08 12.59
N GLN A 51 5.30 -9.42 13.27
CA GLN A 51 6.02 -9.96 14.42
C GLN A 51 6.77 -11.26 14.07
N LYS A 52 7.41 -11.27 12.90
CA LYS A 52 8.20 -12.40 12.40
C LYS A 52 9.68 -12.04 12.31
N ASP A 53 10.55 -13.03 12.43
CA ASP A 53 11.98 -12.84 12.29
C ASP A 53 12.39 -12.91 10.82
N ILE A 54 12.93 -11.83 10.30
CA ILE A 54 13.39 -11.76 8.90
C ILE A 54 14.49 -12.78 8.60
N GLY A 55 15.29 -13.14 9.59
CA GLY A 55 16.38 -14.11 9.42
C GLY A 55 15.90 -15.48 8.96
N GLU A 56 14.70 -15.88 9.36
CA GLU A 56 14.11 -17.16 8.96
C GLU A 56 13.75 -17.21 7.47
N TYR A 57 13.59 -16.07 6.84
CA TYR A 57 13.13 -15.95 5.45
C TYR A 57 14.20 -15.45 4.49
N LYS A 58 15.43 -15.24 4.98
CA LYS A 58 16.50 -14.60 4.22
C LYS A 58 16.79 -15.27 2.87
N ASN A 59 16.82 -16.59 2.83
CA ASN A 59 17.09 -17.32 1.59
C ASN A 59 15.98 -17.17 0.57
N LYS A 60 14.73 -17.23 1.01
CA LYS A 60 13.56 -17.04 0.13
C LYS A 60 13.51 -15.64 -0.44
N LEU A 61 13.81 -14.64 0.37
CA LEU A 61 13.82 -13.23 -0.06
C LEU A 61 14.86 -12.97 -1.14
N THR A 62 16.03 -13.59 -1.01
CA THR A 62 17.12 -13.44 -2.00
C THR A 62 16.75 -14.07 -3.34
N GLU A 63 16.13 -15.25 -3.32
CA GLU A 63 15.78 -15.97 -4.56
C GLU A 63 14.68 -15.29 -5.37
N SER A 64 13.73 -14.63 -4.71
CA SER A 64 12.52 -14.12 -5.35
C SER A 64 12.47 -12.59 -5.48
N GLY A 65 13.50 -11.88 -5.04
CA GLY A 65 13.48 -10.42 -4.95
C GLY A 65 13.09 -9.71 -6.24
N LEU A 66 13.60 -10.16 -7.39
CA LEU A 66 13.32 -9.54 -8.68
C LEU A 66 11.86 -9.74 -9.14
N LYS A 67 11.26 -10.87 -8.81
CA LYS A 67 9.87 -11.15 -9.18
C LYS A 67 8.90 -10.29 -8.37
N LEU A 68 9.17 -10.09 -7.09
CA LEU A 68 8.31 -9.31 -6.21
C LEU A 68 8.22 -7.83 -6.63
N HIS A 69 9.32 -7.25 -7.10
CA HIS A 69 9.34 -5.86 -7.54
C HIS A 69 8.42 -5.58 -8.75
N ARG A 70 7.96 -6.61 -9.44
CA ARG A 70 7.06 -6.49 -10.58
C ARG A 70 5.61 -6.88 -10.25
N SER A 71 5.34 -7.28 -9.02
CA SER A 71 4.01 -7.76 -8.64
C SER A 71 3.00 -6.62 -8.57
N PRO A 72 1.70 -6.91 -8.81
CA PRO A 72 0.65 -5.93 -8.58
C PRO A 72 0.61 -5.42 -7.14
N GLU A 73 0.96 -6.27 -6.18
CA GLU A 73 0.98 -5.90 -4.76
C GLU A 73 2.09 -4.91 -4.46
N TYR A 74 3.27 -5.09 -5.05
CA TYR A 74 4.36 -4.11 -4.92
C TYR A 74 3.95 -2.76 -5.51
N TRP A 75 3.41 -2.79 -6.72
CA TRP A 75 2.94 -1.59 -7.40
C TRP A 75 1.87 -0.87 -6.55
N ALA A 76 0.92 -1.61 -6.01
CA ALA A 76 -0.17 -1.03 -5.21
C ALA A 76 0.37 -0.33 -3.96
N GLY A 77 1.31 -0.93 -3.26
CA GLY A 77 1.92 -0.33 -2.08
C GLY A 77 2.66 0.95 -2.41
N TRP A 78 3.47 0.92 -3.47
CA TRP A 78 4.22 2.10 -3.92
C TRP A 78 3.28 3.22 -4.36
N SER A 79 2.28 2.90 -5.17
CA SER A 79 1.34 3.89 -5.71
C SER A 79 0.47 4.50 -4.61
N LEU A 80 0.04 3.68 -3.66
CA LEU A 80 -0.75 4.15 -2.52
C LEU A 80 0.06 5.10 -1.64
N ALA A 81 1.33 4.78 -1.38
CA ALA A 81 2.21 5.67 -0.61
C ALA A 81 2.39 7.00 -1.33
N TYR A 82 2.58 6.96 -2.65
CA TYR A 82 2.69 8.17 -3.45
C TYR A 82 1.40 9.00 -3.38
N TYR A 83 0.25 8.36 -3.52
CA TYR A 83 -1.03 9.07 -3.47
C TYR A 83 -1.30 9.67 -2.09
N GLN A 84 -0.95 8.98 -1.02
CA GLN A 84 -1.07 9.51 0.33
C GLN A 84 -0.24 10.80 0.48
N TRP A 85 1.00 10.76 0.03
CA TRP A 85 1.88 11.93 0.06
C TRP A 85 1.33 13.06 -0.81
N PHE A 86 0.90 12.74 -2.03
CA PHE A 86 0.38 13.70 -3.00
C PHE A 86 -0.90 14.38 -2.51
N SER A 87 -1.84 13.62 -1.98
CA SER A 87 -3.16 14.11 -1.57
C SER A 87 -3.20 14.65 -0.15
N ASN A 88 -2.22 14.29 0.65
CA ASN A 88 -2.16 14.60 2.09
C ASN A 88 -3.35 14.04 2.88
N LYS A 89 -4.00 13.01 2.35
CA LYS A 89 -5.04 12.26 3.04
C LYS A 89 -4.40 11.16 3.89
N THR A 90 -5.07 10.75 4.97
CA THR A 90 -4.60 9.62 5.75
C THR A 90 -4.89 8.30 5.03
N PHE A 91 -4.11 7.27 5.34
CA PHE A 91 -4.36 5.94 4.79
C PHE A 91 -5.76 5.43 5.18
N SER A 92 -6.23 5.74 6.38
CA SER A 92 -7.56 5.36 6.83
C SER A 92 -8.67 6.02 6.01
N GLU A 93 -8.53 7.31 5.69
CA GLU A 93 -9.48 8.02 4.84
C GLU A 93 -9.55 7.40 3.44
N ILE A 94 -8.39 7.09 2.86
CA ILE A 94 -8.31 6.47 1.55
C ILE A 94 -8.98 5.09 1.59
N ASN A 95 -8.71 4.30 2.62
CA ASN A 95 -9.24 2.95 2.75
C ASN A 95 -10.76 2.91 2.88
N LYS A 96 -11.37 3.91 3.48
CA LYS A 96 -12.83 3.99 3.59
C LYS A 96 -13.54 4.01 2.23
N THR A 97 -12.87 4.51 1.22
CA THR A 97 -13.43 4.68 -0.12
C THR A 97 -12.90 3.64 -1.08
N THR A 98 -11.60 3.38 -1.05
CA THR A 98 -10.91 2.49 -1.97
C THR A 98 -9.98 1.58 -1.17
N ASP A 99 -10.40 0.34 -0.97
CA ASP A 99 -9.60 -0.63 -0.21
C ASP A 99 -8.40 -1.11 -1.02
N ILE A 100 -7.49 -1.81 -0.34
CA ILE A 100 -6.25 -2.27 -0.97
C ILE A 100 -6.50 -3.24 -2.14
N ASN A 101 -7.55 -4.04 -2.08
CA ASN A 101 -7.88 -4.97 -3.16
C ASN A 101 -8.30 -4.21 -4.42
N LYS A 102 -9.06 -3.14 -4.28
CA LYS A 102 -9.42 -2.28 -5.41
C LYS A 102 -8.19 -1.62 -6.02
N ILE A 103 -7.25 -1.18 -5.19
CA ILE A 103 -6.00 -0.57 -5.67
C ILE A 103 -5.17 -1.61 -6.43
N ILE A 104 -5.03 -2.82 -5.92
CA ILE A 104 -4.32 -3.90 -6.60
C ILE A 104 -4.96 -4.17 -7.97
N ASN A 105 -6.28 -4.16 -8.05
CA ASN A 105 -7.00 -4.39 -9.31
C ASN A 105 -6.80 -3.26 -10.33
N LEU A 106 -6.33 -2.10 -9.91
CA LEU A 106 -5.98 -1.00 -10.81
C LEU A 106 -4.60 -1.19 -11.47
N TYR A 107 -3.88 -2.25 -11.13
CA TYR A 107 -2.58 -2.54 -11.73
C TYR A 107 -2.64 -2.49 -13.26
N ASN A 108 -3.64 -3.09 -13.85
CA ASN A 108 -3.90 -2.97 -15.28
C ASN A 108 -5.03 -1.97 -15.51
N PRO A 109 -4.82 -0.90 -16.28
CA PRO A 109 -3.62 -0.55 -17.03
C PRO A 109 -2.68 0.43 -16.32
N TYR A 110 -2.95 0.82 -15.09
CA TYR A 110 -2.30 1.97 -14.44
C TYR A 110 -0.80 1.78 -14.18
N HIS A 111 -0.31 0.51 -14.08
CA HIS A 111 1.13 0.29 -13.88
C HIS A 111 1.97 0.72 -15.09
N GLU A 112 1.35 0.82 -16.27
CA GLU A 112 2.02 1.26 -17.51
C GLU A 112 1.86 2.76 -17.76
N MET A 113 1.11 3.45 -16.91
CA MET A 113 0.81 4.86 -17.06
C MET A 113 1.64 5.72 -16.08
N ASP A 114 1.66 7.03 -16.33
CA ASP A 114 2.24 7.98 -15.38
C ASP A 114 1.49 7.90 -14.05
N ILE A 115 2.22 7.99 -12.94
CA ILE A 115 1.64 7.91 -11.60
C ILE A 115 0.55 8.97 -11.37
N ARG A 116 0.63 10.10 -12.05
CA ARG A 116 -0.39 11.15 -11.94
C ARG A 116 -1.74 10.69 -12.46
N GLN A 117 -1.78 9.78 -13.44
CA GLN A 117 -3.04 9.20 -13.92
C GLN A 117 -3.69 8.31 -12.87
N PHE A 118 -2.87 7.57 -12.11
CA PHE A 118 -3.37 6.84 -10.96
C PHE A 118 -3.95 7.78 -9.89
N CYS A 119 -3.26 8.88 -9.60
CA CYS A 119 -3.74 9.87 -8.64
C CYS A 119 -5.07 10.48 -9.08
N ASP A 120 -5.21 10.81 -10.36
CA ASP A 120 -6.46 11.32 -10.92
C ASP A 120 -7.60 10.31 -10.78
N LYS A 121 -7.30 9.02 -11.02
CA LYS A 121 -8.28 7.95 -10.83
C LYS A 121 -8.71 7.85 -9.38
N MET A 122 -7.77 7.90 -8.45
CA MET A 122 -8.06 7.84 -7.02
C MET A 122 -8.94 9.03 -6.59
N ASP A 123 -8.60 10.24 -7.03
CA ASP A 123 -9.41 11.43 -6.75
C ASP A 123 -10.83 11.26 -7.27
N SER A 124 -10.98 10.71 -8.46
CA SER A 124 -12.28 10.44 -9.07
C SER A 124 -13.11 9.46 -8.24
N LEU A 125 -12.48 8.39 -7.74
CA LEU A 125 -13.16 7.39 -6.92
C LEU A 125 -13.61 7.95 -5.57
N LEU A 126 -12.76 8.73 -4.92
CA LEU A 126 -13.09 9.36 -3.65
C LEU A 126 -14.22 10.38 -3.81
N GLN A 127 -14.18 11.17 -4.88
CA GLN A 127 -15.20 12.18 -5.16
C GLN A 127 -16.56 11.54 -5.48
N LYS A 128 -16.59 10.47 -6.25
CA LYS A 128 -17.83 9.75 -6.58
C LYS A 128 -18.54 9.23 -5.33
N LYS A 129 -17.79 8.73 -4.35
CA LYS A 129 -18.38 8.23 -3.12
C LYS A 129 -19.01 9.36 -2.29
N VAL A 130 -18.35 10.51 -2.23
CA VAL A 130 -18.88 11.70 -1.56
C VAL A 130 -20.17 12.16 -2.23
N GLU A 131 -20.20 12.24 -3.56
CA GLU A 131 -21.40 12.60 -4.32
C GLU A 131 -22.55 11.63 -4.09
N ASN A 132 -22.29 10.33 -4.12
CA ASN A 132 -23.30 9.32 -3.85
C ASN A 132 -23.85 9.42 -2.44
N HIS A 133 -23.00 9.71 -1.47
CA HIS A 133 -23.42 9.92 -0.09
C HIS A 133 -24.35 11.14 0.03
N ASN A 134 -23.98 12.23 -0.64
CA ASN A 134 -24.81 13.45 -0.66
C ASN A 134 -26.17 13.24 -1.35
N ARG A 135 -26.22 12.38 -2.36
CA ARG A 135 -27.46 12.06 -3.06
C ARG A 135 -28.39 11.13 -2.26
N SER A 136 -27.90 10.54 -1.20
CA SER A 136 -28.70 9.64 -0.34
C SER A 136 -29.70 10.40 0.54
N TYR A 137 -29.61 11.72 0.52
CA TYR A 137 -30.58 12.58 1.19
C TYR A 137 -31.68 12.98 0.23
#